data_3ef5486622f2c99077eaa338cb7d668c
#
_entry.id   3ef5486622f2c99077eaa338cb7d668c
#
_cell.length_a   1.000
_cell.length_b   1.000
_cell.length_c   1.000
_cell.angle_alpha   90.00
_cell.angle_beta   90.00
_cell.angle_gamma   90.00
#
_symmetry.space_group_name_H-M   'P 1'
#
loop_
_entity.id
_entity.type
_entity.pdbx_description
1 polymer ?
#
loop_
_entity_poly.entity_id
_entity_poly.type
_entity_poly.pdbx_seq_one_letter_code
_entity_poly.pdbx_strand_id
1 'polypeptide(L)'
;MPNTNNPYRCIGKGFCGSVWAAEDGTNHAIKREDGGPGRSVTNDYNMHLQIIRSANQHRPSMPLAIPQCQSLIYSNNMWWIENLHRFPAGFTECRALISERIPKIPRSISDKIVDLFCSDTSLSAFVKGNEDDDCCLIRPYLGRRRGREANTSRFQRFSLRNVPLHINQMEDLGLDYVAYAQTMADALAMMHWGAKVDANDVEFVLAPPRASSSSSFPSHYLGKHVMWILDFDCVRHMSMDEAGLKQACAAFMRNDPFYPRPDGTESADGALWWLFRHRFLQTSAEILGDGSPHAGLPRRLMELIEEEGCRRRKKKEEIQERDEDTEQD
;
A
#
# COMPACT_ATOMS: atom_id res chain seq x y z
N MET A 1 30.29 -15.80 -4.14
CA MET A 1 30.07 -14.65 -3.22
C MET A 1 29.38 -13.56 -4.03
N PRO A 2 28.35 -12.88 -3.49
CA PRO A 2 27.77 -11.75 -4.21
C PRO A 2 28.86 -10.71 -4.48
N ASN A 3 28.84 -10.14 -5.68
CA ASN A 3 29.81 -9.11 -6.08
C ASN A 3 29.50 -7.82 -5.30
N THR A 4 30.28 -7.54 -4.25
CA THR A 4 30.06 -6.42 -3.32
C THR A 4 30.23 -5.03 -3.96
N ASN A 5 30.57 -4.95 -5.24
CA ASN A 5 30.82 -3.71 -5.97
C ASN A 5 29.68 -3.25 -6.89
N ASN A 6 28.57 -3.98 -6.97
CA ASN A 6 27.46 -3.56 -7.83
C ASN A 6 26.81 -2.27 -7.30
N PRO A 7 26.64 -1.24 -8.14
CA PRO A 7 26.02 0.01 -7.73
C PRO A 7 24.55 -0.21 -7.29
N TYR A 8 24.11 0.62 -6.38
CA TYR A 8 22.69 0.70 -6.01
C TYR A 8 21.93 1.54 -7.04
N ARG A 9 20.75 1.03 -7.44
CA ARG A 9 19.80 1.75 -8.28
C ARG A 9 18.64 2.24 -7.43
N CYS A 10 18.19 3.48 -7.67
CA CYS A 10 17.00 4.02 -7.04
C CYS A 10 15.76 3.32 -7.61
N ILE A 11 15.02 2.61 -6.76
CA ILE A 11 13.80 1.88 -7.12
C ILE A 11 12.51 2.58 -6.65
N GLY A 12 12.63 3.61 -5.81
CA GLY A 12 11.50 4.38 -5.32
C GLY A 12 11.94 5.70 -4.70
N LYS A 13 11.02 6.67 -4.68
CA LYS A 13 11.17 7.95 -3.97
C LYS A 13 9.83 8.30 -3.32
N GLY A 14 9.89 8.77 -2.10
CA GLY A 14 8.73 9.22 -1.33
C GLY A 14 9.09 10.38 -0.41
N PHE A 15 8.16 10.77 0.45
CA PHE A 15 8.36 11.86 1.41
C PHE A 15 9.45 11.55 2.45
N CYS A 16 9.56 10.30 2.89
CA CYS A 16 10.60 9.88 3.83
C CYS A 16 12.00 9.92 3.21
N GLY A 17 12.08 9.65 1.91
CA GLY A 17 13.34 9.64 1.19
C GLY A 17 13.34 8.71 0.00
N SER A 18 14.52 8.21 -0.34
CA SER A 18 14.76 7.35 -1.49
C SER A 18 14.90 5.88 -1.09
N VAL A 19 14.45 4.99 -1.98
CA VAL A 19 14.58 3.54 -1.83
C VAL A 19 15.51 2.98 -2.89
N TRP A 20 16.47 2.18 -2.48
CA TRP A 20 17.56 1.69 -3.31
C TRP A 20 17.66 0.16 -3.25
N ALA A 21 18.12 -0.44 -4.32
CA ALA A 21 18.44 -1.88 -4.37
C ALA A 21 19.61 -2.14 -5.31
N ALA A 22 20.36 -3.20 -5.03
CA ALA A 22 21.38 -3.69 -5.96
C ALA A 22 20.76 -4.64 -7.01
N GLU A 23 21.38 -4.71 -8.17
CA GLU A 23 21.02 -5.67 -9.23
C GLU A 23 21.94 -6.91 -9.19
N ASP A 24 22.39 -7.29 -8.01
CA ASP A 24 23.35 -8.37 -7.74
C ASP A 24 22.67 -9.69 -7.28
N GLY A 25 21.35 -9.77 -7.39
CA GLY A 25 20.57 -10.91 -6.91
C GLY A 25 20.30 -10.90 -5.39
N THR A 26 20.77 -9.88 -4.66
CA THR A 26 20.39 -9.70 -3.26
C THR A 26 18.94 -9.22 -3.18
N ASN A 27 18.15 -9.84 -2.28
CA ASN A 27 16.75 -9.48 -2.07
C ASN A 27 16.59 -8.39 -0.99
N HIS A 28 17.39 -7.31 -1.09
CA HIS A 28 17.35 -6.22 -0.13
C HIS A 28 16.91 -4.92 -0.76
N ALA A 29 16.09 -4.16 -0.04
CA ALA A 29 15.76 -2.77 -0.30
C ALA A 29 16.31 -1.90 0.83
N ILE A 30 16.85 -0.73 0.49
CA ILE A 30 17.45 0.23 1.43
C ILE A 30 16.62 1.52 1.34
N LYS A 31 15.78 1.77 2.34
CA LYS A 31 15.03 3.02 2.47
C LYS A 31 15.88 4.01 3.25
N ARG A 32 16.29 5.11 2.62
CA ARG A 32 17.12 6.17 3.21
C ARG A 32 16.25 7.28 3.77
N GLU A 33 16.67 7.88 4.89
CA GLU A 33 16.05 9.08 5.47
C GLU A 33 16.70 10.34 4.87
N ASP A 34 16.54 10.53 3.57
CA ASP A 34 17.09 11.66 2.79
C ASP A 34 15.98 12.50 2.13
N GLY A 35 14.76 12.41 2.63
CA GLY A 35 13.59 13.16 2.15
C GLY A 35 13.24 14.38 3.00
N GLY A 36 11.95 14.70 3.02
CA GLY A 36 11.41 15.86 3.75
C GLY A 36 11.31 15.67 5.26
N PRO A 37 11.08 16.74 6.01
CA PRO A 37 10.93 16.69 7.46
C PRO A 37 9.63 15.96 7.87
N GLY A 38 9.61 15.45 9.11
CA GLY A 38 8.42 14.83 9.71
C GLY A 38 8.22 13.34 9.41
N ARG A 39 9.11 12.71 8.65
CA ARG A 39 9.16 11.27 8.37
C ARG A 39 10.36 10.65 9.06
N SER A 40 10.27 9.36 9.42
CA SER A 40 11.33 8.70 10.16
C SER A 40 11.42 7.22 9.84
N VAL A 41 12.56 6.80 9.28
CA VAL A 41 12.86 5.38 9.08
C VAL A 41 13.01 4.63 10.43
N THR A 42 13.29 5.33 11.53
CA THR A 42 13.29 4.72 12.87
C THR A 42 11.87 4.34 13.29
N ASN A 43 10.88 5.19 13.02
CA ASN A 43 9.48 4.85 13.27
C ASN A 43 9.03 3.71 12.34
N ASP A 44 9.37 3.79 11.05
CA ASP A 44 9.13 2.72 10.08
C ASP A 44 9.65 1.38 10.60
N TYR A 45 10.92 1.31 11.00
CA TYR A 45 11.54 0.10 11.56
C TYR A 45 10.78 -0.45 12.77
N ASN A 46 10.43 0.39 13.74
CA ASN A 46 9.77 -0.05 14.96
C ASN A 46 8.35 -0.57 14.70
N MET A 47 7.57 0.17 13.90
CA MET A 47 6.21 -0.23 13.52
C MET A 47 6.22 -1.48 12.65
N HIS A 48 7.17 -1.59 11.72
CA HIS A 48 7.38 -2.76 10.87
C HIS A 48 7.59 -4.03 11.72
N LEU A 49 8.52 -3.98 12.67
CA LEU A 49 8.76 -5.11 13.58
C LEU A 49 7.52 -5.47 14.41
N GLN A 50 6.78 -4.48 14.88
CA GLN A 50 5.56 -4.70 15.66
C GLN A 50 4.47 -5.38 14.82
N ILE A 51 4.28 -4.94 13.58
CA ILE A 51 3.33 -5.52 12.64
C ILE A 51 3.72 -6.95 12.25
N ILE A 52 5.02 -7.20 11.99
CA ILE A 52 5.52 -8.57 11.74
C ILE A 52 5.23 -9.50 12.93
N ARG A 53 5.46 -9.05 14.17
CA ARG A 53 5.16 -9.85 15.36
C ARG A 53 3.69 -10.19 15.44
N SER A 54 2.82 -9.22 15.20
CA SER A 54 1.37 -9.43 15.17
C SER A 54 0.95 -10.41 14.08
N ALA A 55 1.49 -10.27 12.86
CA ALA A 55 1.20 -11.19 11.76
C ALA A 55 1.63 -12.63 12.05
N ASN A 56 2.78 -12.82 12.69
CA ASN A 56 3.26 -14.14 13.10
C ASN A 56 2.38 -14.78 14.17
N GLN A 57 1.79 -13.96 15.06
CA GLN A 57 0.89 -14.42 16.12
C GLN A 57 -0.49 -14.79 15.58
N HIS A 58 -1.06 -13.98 14.70
CA HIS A 58 -2.45 -14.13 14.25
C HIS A 58 -2.60 -14.85 12.89
N ARG A 59 -1.50 -15.02 12.15
CA ARG A 59 -1.39 -15.78 10.89
C ARG A 59 -2.59 -15.56 9.94
N PRO A 60 -2.69 -14.41 9.25
CA PRO A 60 -3.75 -14.17 8.29
C PRO A 60 -3.93 -15.35 7.32
N SER A 61 -5.17 -15.77 7.09
CA SER A 61 -5.47 -16.93 6.25
C SER A 61 -5.30 -16.65 4.75
N MET A 62 -5.33 -15.38 4.37
CA MET A 62 -5.25 -14.93 2.99
C MET A 62 -3.80 -14.72 2.53
N PRO A 63 -3.53 -14.70 1.20
CA PRO A 63 -2.18 -14.49 0.66
C PRO A 63 -1.65 -13.07 0.93
N LEU A 64 -1.25 -12.82 2.17
CA LEU A 64 -0.67 -11.58 2.66
C LEU A 64 0.83 -11.77 2.94
N ALA A 65 1.65 -10.83 2.54
CA ALA A 65 3.07 -10.80 2.81
C ALA A 65 3.51 -9.45 3.41
N ILE A 66 4.46 -9.52 4.33
CA ILE A 66 5.13 -8.35 4.89
C ILE A 66 6.61 -8.52 4.61
N PRO A 67 7.32 -7.54 4.02
CA PRO A 67 8.77 -7.64 3.84
C PRO A 67 9.47 -7.95 5.16
N GLN A 68 10.47 -8.81 5.14
CA GLN A 68 11.28 -9.04 6.34
C GLN A 68 12.05 -7.78 6.69
N CYS A 69 11.92 -7.32 7.92
CA CYS A 69 12.66 -6.18 8.44
C CYS A 69 14.01 -6.67 8.97
N GLN A 70 15.13 -6.20 8.40
CA GLN A 70 16.46 -6.74 8.71
C GLN A 70 17.21 -5.86 9.70
N SER A 71 17.43 -4.59 9.39
CA SER A 71 18.22 -3.73 10.25
C SER A 71 17.92 -2.24 10.06
N LEU A 72 18.11 -1.49 11.14
CA LEU A 72 18.17 -0.03 11.14
C LEU A 72 19.64 0.40 11.17
N ILE A 73 20.05 1.16 10.17
CA ILE A 73 21.42 1.68 10.03
C ILE A 73 21.42 3.14 10.44
N TYR A 74 22.29 3.50 11.38
CA TYR A 74 22.51 4.90 11.78
C TYR A 74 23.60 5.53 10.90
N SER A 75 23.63 6.87 10.84
CA SER A 75 24.61 7.62 10.03
C SER A 75 26.07 7.35 10.37
N ASN A 76 26.36 6.98 11.61
CA ASN A 76 27.71 6.63 12.09
C ASN A 76 28.04 5.13 12.02
N ASN A 77 27.20 4.32 11.39
CA ASN A 77 27.40 2.87 11.31
C ASN A 77 28.52 2.52 10.30
N MET A 78 29.36 1.54 10.66
CA MET A 78 30.42 1.00 9.79
C MET A 78 29.89 0.50 8.43
N TRP A 79 28.64 0.13 8.35
CA TRP A 79 27.98 -0.27 7.09
C TRP A 79 28.16 0.77 5.99
N TRP A 80 28.18 2.06 6.31
CA TRP A 80 28.37 3.13 5.33
C TRP A 80 29.76 3.13 4.71
N ILE A 81 30.80 2.77 5.47
CA ILE A 81 32.17 2.68 4.95
C ILE A 81 32.25 1.64 3.83
N GLU A 82 31.50 0.54 3.97
CA GLU A 82 31.48 -0.56 3.03
C GLU A 82 30.51 -0.35 1.85
N ASN A 83 29.50 0.52 1.99
CA ASN A 83 28.40 0.58 1.04
C ASN A 83 28.15 1.96 0.43
N LEU A 84 28.67 3.06 1.00
CA LEU A 84 28.38 4.41 0.50
C LEU A 84 28.84 4.61 -0.96
N HIS A 85 29.98 4.06 -1.31
CA HIS A 85 30.53 4.15 -2.67
C HIS A 85 29.66 3.49 -3.75
N ARG A 86 28.69 2.67 -3.37
CA ARG A 86 27.70 2.04 -4.26
C ARG A 86 26.53 2.96 -4.60
N PHE A 87 26.34 4.05 -3.88
CA PHE A 87 25.38 5.10 -4.24
C PHE A 87 26.01 6.10 -5.22
N PRO A 88 25.21 6.84 -6.00
CA PRO A 88 25.72 7.89 -6.85
C PRO A 88 26.53 8.95 -6.07
N ALA A 89 27.42 9.66 -6.74
CA ALA A 89 28.20 10.74 -6.14
C ALA A 89 27.26 11.82 -5.53
N GLY A 90 27.65 12.34 -4.36
CA GLY A 90 26.89 13.37 -3.64
C GLY A 90 25.91 12.82 -2.57
N PHE A 91 25.73 11.51 -2.49
CA PHE A 91 25.01 10.91 -1.35
C PHE A 91 25.92 10.84 -0.12
N THR A 92 25.35 11.06 1.06
CA THR A 92 26.03 11.02 2.35
C THR A 92 25.41 9.99 3.27
N GLU A 93 26.07 9.68 4.36
CA GLU A 93 25.55 8.81 5.41
C GLU A 93 24.30 9.43 6.01
N CYS A 94 23.26 8.59 6.23
CA CYS A 94 22.01 8.97 6.89
C CYS A 94 21.45 7.77 7.66
N ARG A 95 20.31 7.94 8.32
CA ARG A 95 19.56 6.77 8.78
C ARG A 95 18.99 6.02 7.58
N ALA A 96 19.06 4.68 7.64
CA ALA A 96 18.48 3.82 6.61
C ALA A 96 17.87 2.56 7.20
N LEU A 97 16.81 2.07 6.58
CA LEU A 97 16.15 0.81 6.88
C LEU A 97 16.51 -0.21 5.80
N ILE A 98 17.06 -1.34 6.19
CA ILE A 98 17.28 -2.48 5.30
C ILE A 98 16.15 -3.48 5.53
N SER A 99 15.44 -3.81 4.46
CA SER A 99 14.36 -4.79 4.46
C SER A 99 14.43 -5.70 3.25
N GLU A 100 13.60 -6.74 3.25
CA GLU A 100 13.39 -7.57 2.06
C GLU A 100 12.85 -6.71 0.91
N ARG A 101 13.42 -6.92 -0.28
CA ARG A 101 12.91 -6.30 -1.50
C ARG A 101 11.67 -7.05 -1.98
N ILE A 102 10.57 -6.34 -2.16
CA ILE A 102 9.37 -6.90 -2.79
C ILE A 102 9.72 -7.24 -4.25
N PRO A 103 9.43 -8.46 -4.73
CA PRO A 103 9.71 -8.83 -6.11
C PRO A 103 8.93 -7.95 -7.08
N LYS A 104 9.61 -7.44 -8.10
CA LYS A 104 8.94 -6.64 -9.15
C LYS A 104 8.03 -7.50 -10.02
N ILE A 105 6.99 -6.91 -10.56
CA ILE A 105 6.13 -7.52 -11.57
C ILE A 105 6.99 -7.86 -12.80
N PRO A 106 6.83 -9.07 -13.39
CA PRO A 106 7.54 -9.45 -14.61
C PRO A 106 7.29 -8.46 -15.76
N ARG A 107 8.33 -8.16 -16.54
CA ARG A 107 8.26 -7.19 -17.65
C ARG A 107 7.13 -7.48 -18.63
N SER A 108 6.93 -8.74 -18.98
CA SER A 108 5.85 -9.16 -19.88
C SER A 108 4.44 -8.82 -19.37
N ILE A 109 4.28 -8.68 -18.06
CA ILE A 109 3.01 -8.28 -17.43
C ILE A 109 2.92 -6.75 -17.36
N SER A 110 3.99 -6.07 -16.94
CA SER A 110 4.00 -4.61 -16.86
C SER A 110 3.81 -3.97 -18.25
N ASP A 111 4.37 -4.54 -19.31
CA ASP A 111 4.15 -4.09 -20.68
C ASP A 111 2.68 -4.21 -21.12
N LYS A 112 1.98 -5.29 -20.73
CA LYS A 112 0.53 -5.43 -20.96
C LYS A 112 -0.29 -4.36 -20.23
N ILE A 113 0.10 -4.00 -19.01
CA ILE A 113 -0.55 -2.92 -18.25
C ILE A 113 -0.39 -1.58 -18.97
N VAL A 114 0.80 -1.32 -19.52
CA VAL A 114 1.03 -0.13 -20.36
C VAL A 114 0.13 -0.14 -21.58
N ASP A 115 0.04 -1.27 -22.30
CA ASP A 115 -0.79 -1.40 -23.51
C ASP A 115 -2.28 -1.17 -23.23
N LEU A 116 -2.76 -1.58 -22.06
CA LEU A 116 -4.17 -1.46 -21.70
C LEU A 116 -4.56 -0.08 -21.18
N PHE A 117 -3.66 0.59 -20.46
CA PHE A 117 -4.02 1.77 -19.68
C PHE A 117 -3.27 3.05 -20.07
N CYS A 118 -2.28 2.98 -20.96
CA CYS A 118 -1.60 4.13 -21.54
C CYS A 118 -2.06 4.34 -22.97
N SER A 119 -2.98 5.30 -23.19
CA SER A 119 -3.56 5.59 -24.51
C SER A 119 -2.60 6.33 -25.45
N ASP A 120 -1.55 6.98 -24.91
CA ASP A 120 -0.55 7.70 -25.71
C ASP A 120 0.54 6.72 -26.16
N THR A 121 0.66 6.48 -27.45
CA THR A 121 1.63 5.53 -28.03
C THR A 121 3.07 5.96 -27.83
N SER A 122 3.37 7.25 -27.86
CA SER A 122 4.73 7.77 -27.62
C SER A 122 5.14 7.60 -26.17
N LEU A 123 4.22 7.90 -25.24
CA LEU A 123 4.42 7.68 -23.82
C LEU A 123 4.51 6.19 -23.48
N SER A 124 3.71 5.34 -24.11
CA SER A 124 3.77 3.89 -23.97
C SER A 124 5.15 3.35 -24.34
N ALA A 125 5.68 3.75 -25.48
CA ALA A 125 7.02 3.35 -25.93
C ALA A 125 8.12 3.85 -24.97
N PHE A 126 8.00 5.09 -24.48
CA PHE A 126 8.93 5.65 -23.51
C PHE A 126 8.90 4.86 -22.19
N VAL A 127 7.73 4.63 -21.60
CA VAL A 127 7.58 3.90 -20.32
C VAL A 127 8.10 2.47 -20.44
N LYS A 128 7.83 1.80 -21.55
CA LYS A 128 8.38 0.46 -21.84
C LYS A 128 9.90 0.44 -22.02
N GLY A 129 10.52 1.54 -22.47
CA GLY A 129 11.97 1.67 -22.62
C GLY A 129 12.69 2.20 -21.40
N ASN A 130 11.97 2.73 -20.42
CA ASN A 130 12.56 3.41 -19.27
C ASN A 130 12.92 2.44 -18.13
N GLU A 131 14.19 2.39 -17.79
CA GLU A 131 14.68 1.56 -16.68
C GLU A 131 14.09 1.98 -15.33
N ASP A 132 13.76 3.27 -15.17
CA ASP A 132 13.13 3.79 -13.96
C ASP A 132 11.74 3.17 -13.69
N ASP A 133 11.04 2.75 -14.74
CA ASP A 133 9.74 2.09 -14.68
C ASP A 133 9.83 0.55 -14.53
N ASP A 134 11.04 -0.03 -14.54
CA ASP A 134 11.24 -1.47 -14.44
C ASP A 134 10.92 -2.09 -13.05
N CYS A 135 10.80 -1.27 -12.01
CA CYS A 135 10.45 -1.70 -10.65
C CYS A 135 8.93 -1.59 -10.41
N CYS A 136 8.13 -2.17 -11.30
CA CYS A 136 6.67 -2.11 -11.22
C CYS A 136 6.15 -2.86 -9.98
N LEU A 137 5.37 -2.16 -9.17
CA LEU A 137 4.48 -2.68 -8.12
C LEU A 137 3.08 -2.15 -8.40
N ILE A 138 2.06 -2.97 -8.23
CA ILE A 138 0.67 -2.60 -8.54
C ILE A 138 -0.06 -2.24 -7.25
N ARG A 139 -0.61 -1.03 -7.15
CA ARG A 139 -1.45 -0.58 -6.03
C ARG A 139 -2.93 -0.89 -6.31
N PRO A 140 -3.56 -1.83 -5.60
CA PRO A 140 -4.98 -2.14 -5.79
C PRO A 140 -5.86 -1.11 -5.05
N TYR A 141 -6.55 -0.24 -5.77
CA TYR A 141 -7.43 0.80 -5.24
C TYR A 141 -8.89 0.33 -5.29
N LEU A 142 -9.38 -0.28 -4.18
CA LEU A 142 -10.73 -0.80 -4.06
C LEU A 142 -11.76 0.25 -3.62
N GLY A 143 -11.29 1.40 -3.17
CA GLY A 143 -12.16 2.51 -2.74
C GLY A 143 -12.40 3.56 -3.81
N ARG A 144 -12.04 3.31 -5.08
CA ARG A 144 -12.17 4.29 -6.15
C ARG A 144 -12.31 3.64 -7.51
N ARG A 145 -13.23 4.18 -8.33
CA ARG A 145 -13.35 3.90 -9.76
C ARG A 145 -12.64 4.97 -10.57
N ARG A 146 -11.97 4.59 -11.64
CA ARG A 146 -11.42 5.56 -12.60
C ARG A 146 -12.53 6.03 -13.52
N GLY A 147 -12.81 7.33 -13.55
CA GLY A 147 -13.79 7.92 -14.48
C GLY A 147 -13.41 7.65 -15.94
N ARG A 148 -14.38 7.40 -16.80
CA ARG A 148 -14.18 7.17 -18.25
C ARG A 148 -13.58 8.40 -18.96
N GLU A 149 -13.85 9.59 -18.43
CA GLU A 149 -13.38 10.89 -18.94
C GLU A 149 -12.30 11.51 -18.05
N ALA A 150 -11.58 10.72 -17.26
CA ALA A 150 -10.45 11.28 -16.55
C ALA A 150 -9.49 11.87 -17.60
N ASN A 151 -9.75 13.11 -17.99
CA ASN A 151 -8.79 14.00 -18.61
C ASN A 151 -7.54 13.86 -17.76
N THR A 152 -6.62 13.05 -18.22
CA THR A 152 -5.30 12.96 -17.60
C THR A 152 -4.80 14.41 -17.63
N SER A 153 -4.76 15.02 -16.45
CA SER A 153 -4.12 16.32 -16.31
C SER A 153 -2.86 16.25 -17.16
N ARG A 154 -2.61 17.23 -18.02
CA ARG A 154 -1.40 17.31 -18.86
C ARG A 154 -0.09 17.14 -18.08
N PHE A 155 -0.19 17.12 -16.75
CA PHE A 155 0.90 16.98 -15.80
C PHE A 155 1.02 15.57 -15.19
N GLN A 156 0.04 14.67 -15.36
CA GLN A 156 0.07 13.34 -14.79
C GLN A 156 0.54 12.33 -15.85
N ARG A 157 1.86 12.13 -15.93
CA ARG A 157 2.45 11.11 -16.80
C ARG A 157 2.10 9.73 -16.28
N PHE A 158 1.70 8.83 -17.18
CA PHE A 158 1.61 7.41 -16.87
C PHE A 158 3.00 6.88 -16.48
N SER A 159 3.08 6.11 -15.38
CA SER A 159 4.31 5.47 -14.91
C SER A 159 3.96 4.11 -14.34
N LEU A 160 4.86 3.16 -14.46
CA LEU A 160 4.76 1.84 -13.85
C LEU A 160 5.22 1.83 -12.39
N ARG A 161 5.84 2.91 -11.91
CA ARG A 161 6.17 3.04 -10.49
C ARG A 161 4.90 3.16 -9.66
N ASN A 162 4.65 2.14 -8.81
CA ASN A 162 3.47 2.11 -7.95
C ASN A 162 2.15 2.38 -8.74
N VAL A 163 1.99 1.71 -9.88
CA VAL A 163 0.85 1.94 -10.77
C VAL A 163 -0.46 1.60 -10.09
N PRO A 164 -1.42 2.54 -10.00
CA PRO A 164 -2.72 2.23 -9.41
C PRO A 164 -3.59 1.46 -10.40
N LEU A 165 -4.19 0.35 -9.94
CA LEU A 165 -5.33 -0.29 -10.57
C LEU A 165 -6.58 0.02 -9.77
N HIS A 166 -7.52 0.73 -10.37
CA HIS A 166 -8.81 1.04 -9.77
C HIS A 166 -9.76 -0.15 -9.91
N ILE A 167 -10.83 -0.16 -9.13
CA ILE A 167 -11.75 -1.30 -9.06
C ILE A 167 -12.30 -1.71 -10.44
N ASN A 168 -12.74 -0.76 -11.27
CA ASN A 168 -13.23 -1.05 -12.62
C ASN A 168 -12.13 -1.61 -13.53
N GLN A 169 -10.88 -1.19 -13.39
CA GLN A 169 -9.76 -1.78 -14.14
C GLN A 169 -9.47 -3.21 -13.68
N MET A 170 -9.64 -3.51 -12.39
CA MET A 170 -9.51 -4.87 -11.87
C MET A 170 -10.66 -5.77 -12.33
N GLU A 171 -11.88 -5.24 -12.41
CA GLU A 171 -13.04 -5.91 -13.01
C GLU A 171 -12.77 -6.28 -14.48
N ASP A 172 -12.29 -5.33 -15.29
CA ASP A 172 -11.95 -5.54 -16.70
C ASP A 172 -10.86 -6.61 -16.89
N LEU A 173 -9.92 -6.71 -15.96
CA LEU A 173 -8.82 -7.70 -15.96
C LEU A 173 -9.24 -9.06 -15.36
N GLY A 174 -10.46 -9.20 -14.85
CA GLY A 174 -10.93 -10.41 -14.16
C GLY A 174 -10.08 -10.76 -12.93
N LEU A 175 -9.58 -9.74 -12.20
CA LEU A 175 -8.85 -9.94 -10.96
C LEU A 175 -9.81 -10.21 -9.80
N ASP A 176 -9.38 -11.02 -8.84
CA ASP A 176 -10.18 -11.35 -7.66
C ASP A 176 -10.13 -10.23 -6.60
N TYR A 177 -10.70 -9.07 -6.95
CA TYR A 177 -10.74 -7.90 -6.07
C TYR A 177 -11.57 -8.15 -4.79
N VAL A 178 -12.45 -9.15 -4.80
CA VAL A 178 -13.18 -9.60 -3.60
C VAL A 178 -12.22 -10.23 -2.59
N ALA A 179 -11.36 -11.13 -3.03
CA ALA A 179 -10.31 -11.72 -2.18
C ALA A 179 -9.29 -10.66 -1.72
N TYR A 180 -9.01 -9.64 -2.54
CA TYR A 180 -8.16 -8.52 -2.12
C TYR A 180 -8.82 -7.70 -1.00
N ALA A 181 -10.13 -7.42 -1.10
CA ALA A 181 -10.87 -6.74 -0.04
C ALA A 181 -10.84 -7.51 1.28
N GLN A 182 -11.03 -8.83 1.23
CA GLN A 182 -10.93 -9.69 2.40
C GLN A 182 -9.52 -9.69 3.01
N THR A 183 -8.49 -9.74 2.17
CA THR A 183 -7.09 -9.68 2.61
C THR A 183 -6.77 -8.35 3.29
N MET A 184 -7.26 -7.24 2.74
CA MET A 184 -7.11 -5.91 3.35
C MET A 184 -7.84 -5.80 4.67
N ALA A 185 -9.03 -6.42 4.79
CA ALA A 185 -9.79 -6.48 6.05
C ALA A 185 -9.03 -7.24 7.13
N ASP A 186 -8.45 -8.40 6.80
CA ASP A 186 -7.62 -9.19 7.71
C ASP A 186 -6.37 -8.41 8.14
N ALA A 187 -5.68 -7.76 7.19
CA ALA A 187 -4.50 -6.95 7.47
C ALA A 187 -4.83 -5.77 8.40
N LEU A 188 -5.95 -5.07 8.14
CA LEU A 188 -6.38 -3.94 8.95
C LEU A 188 -6.76 -4.38 10.38
N ALA A 189 -7.51 -5.47 10.53
CA ALA A 189 -7.85 -6.03 11.84
C ALA A 189 -6.60 -6.45 12.63
N MET A 190 -5.63 -7.10 11.95
CA MET A 190 -4.35 -7.48 12.53
C MET A 190 -3.54 -6.26 12.99
N MET A 191 -3.50 -5.19 12.20
CA MET A 191 -2.80 -3.96 12.57
C MET A 191 -3.49 -3.25 13.74
N HIS A 192 -4.82 -3.10 13.72
CA HIS A 192 -5.55 -2.39 14.78
C HIS A 192 -5.55 -3.16 16.11
N TRP A 193 -5.90 -4.44 16.09
CA TRP A 193 -6.16 -5.19 17.33
C TRP A 193 -4.97 -6.00 17.80
N GLY A 194 -4.20 -6.57 16.86
CA GLY A 194 -2.99 -7.32 17.18
C GLY A 194 -1.79 -6.42 17.43
N ALA A 195 -1.48 -5.53 16.49
CA ALA A 195 -0.35 -4.61 16.62
C ALA A 195 -0.69 -3.32 17.39
N LYS A 196 -1.98 -2.99 17.61
CA LYS A 196 -2.46 -1.77 18.29
C LYS A 196 -1.92 -0.49 17.65
N VAL A 197 -2.04 -0.40 16.31
CA VAL A 197 -1.60 0.73 15.51
C VAL A 197 -2.70 1.21 14.58
N ASP A 198 -2.64 2.49 14.18
CA ASP A 198 -3.68 3.17 13.40
C ASP A 198 -3.64 2.89 11.89
N ALA A 199 -2.64 2.15 11.41
CA ALA A 199 -2.42 1.85 10.00
C ALA A 199 -2.37 3.09 9.07
N ASN A 200 -1.95 4.26 9.59
CA ASN A 200 -1.90 5.49 8.82
C ASN A 200 -0.83 5.41 7.74
N ASP A 201 -1.20 5.73 6.49
CA ASP A 201 -0.34 5.77 5.31
C ASP A 201 0.28 4.41 4.91
N VAL A 202 -0.27 3.29 5.41
CA VAL A 202 0.17 1.95 5.01
C VAL A 202 -0.23 1.69 3.57
N GLU A 203 0.70 1.18 2.78
CA GLU A 203 0.51 0.88 1.38
C GLU A 203 0.29 -0.61 1.14
N PHE A 204 -0.54 -0.92 0.14
CA PHE A 204 -0.78 -2.27 -0.37
C PHE A 204 -0.29 -2.38 -1.81
N VAL A 205 0.43 -3.46 -2.12
CA VAL A 205 0.83 -3.74 -3.50
C VAL A 205 0.64 -5.20 -3.85
N LEU A 206 0.25 -5.46 -5.09
CA LEU A 206 0.24 -6.79 -5.69
C LEU A 206 1.59 -7.03 -6.36
N ALA A 207 2.24 -8.12 -5.99
CA ALA A 207 3.55 -8.49 -6.53
C ALA A 207 3.74 -10.01 -6.44
N PRO A 208 4.72 -10.59 -7.14
CA PRO A 208 5.01 -12.03 -7.05
C PRO A 208 5.22 -12.48 -5.59
N PRO A 209 4.85 -13.72 -5.25
CA PRO A 209 5.11 -14.29 -3.93
C PRO A 209 6.61 -14.56 -3.75
N ARG A 210 7.03 -14.76 -2.48
CA ARG A 210 8.32 -15.38 -2.21
C ARG A 210 8.39 -16.76 -2.86
N ALA A 211 9.58 -17.18 -3.27
CA ALA A 211 9.77 -18.52 -3.83
C ALA A 211 9.33 -19.65 -2.86
N SER A 212 9.42 -19.41 -1.56
CA SER A 212 8.99 -20.34 -0.51
C SER A 212 7.49 -20.30 -0.16
N SER A 213 6.72 -19.37 -0.74
CA SER A 213 5.29 -19.19 -0.41
C SER A 213 4.45 -20.27 -1.09
N SER A 214 3.58 -20.92 -0.32
CA SER A 214 2.56 -21.87 -0.82
C SER A 214 1.24 -21.21 -1.17
N SER A 215 0.96 -20.00 -0.65
CA SER A 215 -0.29 -19.27 -0.84
C SER A 215 -0.10 -18.14 -1.84
N SER A 216 -1.01 -18.02 -2.80
CA SER A 216 -1.03 -16.93 -3.79
C SER A 216 -2.40 -16.80 -4.42
N PHE A 217 -2.72 -15.61 -4.91
CA PHE A 217 -3.85 -15.39 -5.82
C PHE A 217 -3.46 -15.85 -7.23
N PRO A 218 -4.25 -16.71 -7.86
CA PRO A 218 -4.07 -17.00 -9.27
C PRO A 218 -4.69 -15.91 -10.14
N SER A 219 -4.06 -15.54 -11.23
CA SER A 219 -4.62 -14.65 -12.23
C SER A 219 -4.06 -14.96 -13.61
N HIS A 220 -4.92 -14.90 -14.62
CA HIS A 220 -4.49 -15.01 -16.01
C HIS A 220 -3.60 -13.82 -16.42
N TYR A 221 -3.89 -12.63 -15.88
CA TYR A 221 -3.17 -11.40 -16.20
C TYR A 221 -1.88 -11.23 -15.41
N LEU A 222 -1.97 -11.33 -14.07
CA LEU A 222 -0.84 -11.06 -13.18
C LEU A 222 -0.02 -12.30 -12.85
N GLY A 223 -0.48 -13.49 -13.27
CA GLY A 223 0.11 -14.75 -12.82
C GLY A 223 -0.12 -14.97 -11.32
N LYS A 224 0.73 -15.78 -10.69
CA LYS A 224 0.72 -15.97 -9.23
C LYS A 224 1.24 -14.71 -8.55
N HIS A 225 0.45 -14.15 -7.66
CA HIS A 225 0.81 -12.95 -6.89
C HIS A 225 0.24 -13.02 -5.48
N VAL A 226 0.74 -12.17 -4.60
CA VAL A 226 0.27 -11.97 -3.22
C VAL A 226 0.10 -10.48 -2.96
N MET A 227 -0.62 -10.15 -1.92
CA MET A 227 -0.70 -8.79 -1.42
C MET A 227 0.43 -8.54 -0.43
N TRP A 228 1.27 -7.57 -0.70
CA TRP A 228 2.29 -7.08 0.21
C TRP A 228 1.81 -5.82 0.90
N ILE A 229 2.17 -5.65 2.17
CA ILE A 229 1.99 -4.39 2.91
C ILE A 229 3.34 -3.80 3.26
N LEU A 230 3.46 -2.47 3.12
CA LEU A 230 4.71 -1.74 3.32
C LEU A 230 4.44 -0.29 3.74
N ASP A 231 5.53 0.44 4.02
CA ASP A 231 5.55 1.87 4.37
C ASP A 231 4.85 2.18 5.71
N PHE A 232 5.58 1.97 6.80
CA PHE A 232 5.04 2.14 8.15
C PHE A 232 5.55 3.42 8.84
N ASP A 233 6.15 4.35 8.11
CA ASP A 233 6.79 5.55 8.69
C ASP A 233 5.79 6.52 9.32
N CYS A 234 4.55 6.52 8.85
CA CYS A 234 3.45 7.32 9.37
C CYS A 234 2.57 6.62 10.39
N VAL A 235 2.73 5.32 10.56
CA VAL A 235 1.96 4.53 11.52
C VAL A 235 2.24 4.98 12.96
N ARG A 236 1.20 5.02 13.79
CA ARG A 236 1.29 5.41 15.21
C ARG A 236 0.55 4.41 16.08
N HIS A 237 0.98 4.31 17.34
CA HIS A 237 0.23 3.56 18.34
C HIS A 237 -1.18 4.12 18.50
N MET A 238 -2.12 3.23 18.72
CA MET A 238 -3.54 3.49 18.90
C MET A 238 -3.96 3.01 20.30
N SER A 239 -4.66 3.87 21.06
CA SER A 239 -5.29 3.44 22.31
C SER A 239 -6.53 2.58 22.02
N MET A 240 -6.84 1.66 22.95
CA MET A 240 -7.98 0.75 22.83
C MET A 240 -9.23 1.38 23.44
N ASP A 241 -9.62 2.56 22.93
CA ASP A 241 -10.74 3.40 23.37
C ASP A 241 -11.27 4.26 22.20
N GLU A 242 -12.26 5.11 22.48
CA GLU A 242 -12.89 6.00 21.48
C GLU A 242 -11.89 6.98 20.84
N ALA A 243 -10.84 7.40 21.55
CA ALA A 243 -9.80 8.28 20.99
C ALA A 243 -8.97 7.56 19.93
N GLY A 244 -8.55 6.33 20.22
CA GLY A 244 -7.86 5.48 19.26
C GLY A 244 -8.72 5.13 18.05
N LEU A 245 -10.04 4.89 18.24
CA LEU A 245 -10.94 4.64 17.11
C LEU A 245 -11.06 5.85 16.20
N LYS A 246 -11.15 7.06 16.74
CA LYS A 246 -11.15 8.30 15.93
C LYS A 246 -9.85 8.49 15.18
N GLN A 247 -8.71 8.17 15.80
CA GLN A 247 -7.40 8.17 15.15
C GLN A 247 -7.37 7.19 13.96
N ALA A 248 -7.81 5.94 14.17
CA ALA A 248 -7.86 4.90 13.14
C ALA A 248 -8.84 5.25 12.01
N CYS A 249 -10.03 5.78 12.33
CA CYS A 249 -10.99 6.27 11.34
C CYS A 249 -10.39 7.40 10.48
N ALA A 250 -9.72 8.37 11.10
CA ALA A 250 -9.06 9.45 10.38
C ALA A 250 -7.93 8.95 9.47
N ALA A 251 -7.15 7.95 9.90
CA ALA A 251 -6.14 7.27 9.10
C ALA A 251 -6.77 6.55 7.91
N PHE A 252 -7.79 5.72 8.15
CA PHE A 252 -8.53 5.01 7.11
C PHE A 252 -9.03 5.96 6.01
N MET A 253 -9.60 7.10 6.39
CA MET A 253 -10.18 8.07 5.47
C MET A 253 -9.16 8.92 4.71
N ARG A 254 -7.94 9.10 5.26
CA ARG A 254 -6.84 9.83 4.62
C ARG A 254 -6.02 8.99 3.68
N ASN A 255 -5.87 7.70 3.99
CA ASN A 255 -5.07 6.78 3.18
C ASN A 255 -5.55 6.81 1.72
N ASP A 256 -4.62 6.54 0.82
CA ASP A 256 -4.95 6.20 -0.56
C ASP A 256 -6.15 5.24 -0.61
N PRO A 257 -6.95 5.24 -1.66
CA PRO A 257 -8.21 4.48 -1.71
C PRO A 257 -7.98 2.97 -1.85
N PHE A 258 -7.08 2.40 -1.06
CA PHE A 258 -6.84 0.96 -1.02
C PHE A 258 -8.09 0.21 -0.58
N TYR A 259 -8.66 0.60 0.56
CA TYR A 259 -9.82 -0.08 1.13
C TYR A 259 -11.11 0.25 0.39
N PRO A 260 -12.06 -0.70 0.28
CA PRO A 260 -13.44 -0.36 -0.07
C PRO A 260 -13.97 0.81 0.76
N ARG A 261 -14.83 1.63 0.21
CA ARG A 261 -15.36 2.84 0.88
C ARG A 261 -16.87 2.77 1.03
N PRO A 262 -17.46 3.24 2.17
CA PRO A 262 -18.90 3.24 2.38
C PRO A 262 -19.62 4.31 1.56
N ASP A 263 -18.90 5.28 0.98
CA ASP A 263 -19.42 6.35 0.13
C ASP A 263 -19.33 6.05 -1.38
N GLY A 264 -19.13 4.80 -1.76
CA GLY A 264 -19.17 4.35 -3.15
C GLY A 264 -20.54 4.63 -3.81
N THR A 265 -20.54 4.93 -5.09
CA THR A 265 -21.74 5.36 -5.83
C THR A 265 -22.47 4.22 -6.52
N GLU A 266 -21.79 3.13 -6.82
CA GLU A 266 -22.37 1.97 -7.48
C GLU A 266 -22.82 0.91 -6.47
N SER A 267 -23.85 0.12 -6.82
CA SER A 267 -24.33 -0.99 -5.96
C SER A 267 -23.23 -2.03 -5.68
N ALA A 268 -22.35 -2.28 -6.65
CA ALA A 268 -21.21 -3.16 -6.51
C ALA A 268 -20.21 -2.67 -5.45
N ASP A 269 -20.01 -1.34 -5.34
CA ASP A 269 -19.14 -0.74 -4.34
C ASP A 269 -19.73 -0.94 -2.94
N GLY A 270 -21.05 -0.79 -2.80
CA GLY A 270 -21.77 -1.07 -1.55
C GLY A 270 -21.67 -2.54 -1.13
N ALA A 271 -21.77 -3.47 -2.08
CA ALA A 271 -21.59 -4.90 -1.82
C ALA A 271 -20.16 -5.21 -1.37
N LEU A 272 -19.16 -4.61 -2.01
CA LEU A 272 -17.76 -4.79 -1.66
C LEU A 272 -17.43 -4.20 -0.28
N TRP A 273 -18.01 -3.02 0.06
CA TRP A 273 -17.90 -2.44 1.41
C TRP A 273 -18.48 -3.37 2.46
N TRP A 274 -19.69 -3.91 2.23
CA TRP A 274 -20.34 -4.83 3.14
C TRP A 274 -19.48 -6.08 3.40
N LEU A 275 -18.91 -6.66 2.36
CA LEU A 275 -18.04 -7.82 2.43
C LEU A 275 -16.75 -7.51 3.22
N PHE A 276 -16.10 -6.38 2.95
CA PHE A 276 -14.92 -5.91 3.68
C PHE A 276 -15.24 -5.72 5.17
N ARG A 277 -16.33 -5.01 5.48
CA ARG A 277 -16.81 -4.77 6.84
C ARG A 277 -17.06 -6.09 7.59
N HIS A 278 -17.77 -7.02 6.95
CA HIS A 278 -18.08 -8.32 7.55
C HIS A 278 -16.80 -9.10 7.85
N ARG A 279 -15.87 -9.19 6.91
CA ARG A 279 -14.59 -9.86 7.10
C ARG A 279 -13.75 -9.21 8.20
N PHE A 280 -13.68 -7.88 8.22
CA PHE A 280 -12.98 -7.14 9.26
C PHE A 280 -13.53 -7.47 10.66
N LEU A 281 -14.85 -7.50 10.83
CA LEU A 281 -15.48 -7.82 12.11
C LEU A 281 -15.21 -9.27 12.53
N GLN A 282 -15.25 -10.20 11.59
CA GLN A 282 -14.95 -11.61 11.85
C GLN A 282 -13.50 -11.78 12.34
N THR A 283 -12.53 -11.28 11.58
CA THR A 283 -11.10 -11.37 11.94
C THR A 283 -10.80 -10.62 13.24
N SER A 284 -11.47 -9.48 13.47
CA SER A 284 -11.35 -8.73 14.72
C SER A 284 -11.80 -9.57 15.94
N ALA A 285 -12.90 -10.30 15.81
CA ALA A 285 -13.39 -11.18 16.88
C ALA A 285 -12.40 -12.33 17.14
N GLU A 286 -11.83 -12.92 16.09
CA GLU A 286 -10.81 -13.96 16.19
C GLU A 286 -9.55 -13.46 16.92
N ILE A 287 -9.10 -12.24 16.64
CA ILE A 287 -7.90 -11.64 17.25
C ILE A 287 -8.15 -11.24 18.72
N LEU A 288 -9.29 -10.62 19.01
CA LEU A 288 -9.60 -10.15 20.35
C LEU A 288 -10.00 -11.28 21.30
N GLY A 289 -10.61 -12.32 20.77
CA GLY A 289 -11.13 -13.46 21.53
C GLY A 289 -12.44 -13.18 22.28
N ASP A 290 -13.10 -14.27 22.68
CA ASP A 290 -14.37 -14.20 23.40
C ASP A 290 -14.17 -13.58 24.78
N GLY A 291 -15.09 -12.67 25.17
CA GLY A 291 -15.07 -12.02 26.47
C GLY A 291 -14.05 -10.87 26.61
N SER A 292 -13.41 -10.46 25.53
CA SER A 292 -12.52 -9.29 25.55
C SER A 292 -13.28 -8.01 25.95
N PRO A 293 -12.72 -7.18 26.85
CA PRO A 293 -13.31 -5.88 27.17
C PRO A 293 -13.34 -4.94 25.96
N HIS A 294 -12.61 -5.26 24.91
CA HIS A 294 -12.52 -4.48 23.67
C HIS A 294 -13.38 -5.04 22.52
N ALA A 295 -14.21 -6.07 22.76
CA ALA A 295 -15.01 -6.74 21.72
C ALA A 295 -15.98 -5.80 20.97
N GLY A 296 -16.41 -4.67 21.58
CA GLY A 296 -17.27 -3.67 20.95
C GLY A 296 -16.54 -2.70 20.01
N LEU A 297 -15.23 -2.52 20.16
CA LEU A 297 -14.45 -1.51 19.44
C LEU A 297 -14.45 -1.71 17.91
N PRO A 298 -14.34 -2.93 17.36
CA PRO A 298 -14.37 -3.13 15.91
C PRO A 298 -15.67 -2.64 15.26
N ARG A 299 -16.81 -2.95 15.88
CA ARG A 299 -18.12 -2.48 15.40
C ARG A 299 -18.20 -0.95 15.44
N ARG A 300 -17.77 -0.34 16.55
CA ARG A 300 -17.78 1.12 16.70
C ARG A 300 -16.87 1.82 15.70
N LEU A 301 -15.71 1.23 15.36
CA LEU A 301 -14.83 1.74 14.31
C LEU A 301 -15.52 1.75 12.93
N MET A 302 -16.21 0.66 12.56
CA MET A 302 -16.95 0.59 11.30
C MET A 302 -18.07 1.63 11.25
N GLU A 303 -18.79 1.84 12.36
CA GLU A 303 -19.82 2.90 12.48
C GLU A 303 -19.21 4.29 12.23
N LEU A 304 -18.08 4.62 12.86
CA LEU A 304 -17.38 5.89 12.64
C LEU A 304 -16.96 6.09 11.18
N ILE A 305 -16.50 5.03 10.53
CA ILE A 305 -16.10 5.07 9.10
C ILE A 305 -17.35 5.30 8.22
N GLU A 306 -18.48 4.65 8.53
CA GLU A 306 -19.75 4.81 7.80
C GLU A 306 -20.34 6.22 8.01
N GLU A 307 -20.31 6.74 9.23
CA GLU A 307 -20.72 8.11 9.57
C GLU A 307 -19.90 9.15 8.75
N GLU A 308 -18.58 8.98 8.73
CA GLU A 308 -17.69 9.87 7.97
C GLU A 308 -17.89 9.74 6.45
N GLY A 309 -18.12 8.53 5.95
CA GLY A 309 -18.44 8.30 4.54
C GLY A 309 -19.75 8.99 4.12
N CYS A 310 -20.79 8.87 4.94
CA CYS A 310 -22.06 9.56 4.72
C CYS A 310 -21.88 11.10 4.69
N ARG A 311 -21.09 11.65 5.61
CA ARG A 311 -20.77 13.09 5.65
C ARG A 311 -20.04 13.56 4.39
N ARG A 312 -19.09 12.77 3.90
CA ARG A 312 -18.33 13.09 2.67
C ARG A 312 -19.20 13.04 1.43
N ARG A 313 -20.14 12.07 1.35
CA ARG A 313 -21.10 11.96 0.25
C ARG A 313 -21.98 13.21 0.16
N LYS A 314 -22.64 13.58 1.26
CA LYS A 314 -23.47 14.79 1.35
C LYS A 314 -22.72 16.05 0.90
N LYS A 315 -21.47 16.20 1.35
CA LYS A 315 -20.68 17.37 0.96
C LYS A 315 -20.36 17.40 -0.54
N LYS A 316 -20.17 16.22 -1.19
CA LYS A 316 -19.95 16.15 -2.64
C LYS A 316 -21.22 16.52 -3.42
N GLU A 317 -22.39 16.04 -2.96
CA GLU A 317 -23.68 16.35 -3.54
C GLU A 317 -23.96 17.86 -3.47
N GLU A 318 -23.76 18.49 -2.31
CA GLU A 318 -23.91 19.95 -2.12
C GLU A 318 -22.96 20.79 -3.00
N ILE A 319 -21.75 20.33 -3.28
CA ILE A 319 -20.82 21.02 -4.17
C ILE A 319 -21.30 20.89 -5.61
N GLN A 320 -21.71 19.72 -6.03
CA GLN A 320 -22.17 19.47 -7.40
C GLN A 320 -23.43 20.28 -7.72
N GLU A 321 -24.40 20.35 -6.80
CA GLU A 321 -25.60 21.19 -6.95
C GLU A 321 -25.24 22.68 -7.12
N ARG A 322 -24.28 23.20 -6.38
CA ARG A 322 -23.82 24.60 -6.51
C ARG A 322 -23.14 24.90 -7.84
N ASP A 323 -22.34 23.94 -8.34
CA ASP A 323 -21.64 24.10 -9.61
C ASP A 323 -22.64 24.09 -10.78
N GLU A 324 -23.66 23.23 -10.73
CA GLU A 324 -24.76 23.18 -11.71
C GLU A 324 -25.62 24.47 -11.73
N ASP A 325 -25.90 25.05 -10.55
CA ASP A 325 -26.61 26.33 -10.45
C ASP A 325 -25.79 27.50 -11.02
N THR A 326 -24.47 27.44 -10.89
CA THR A 326 -23.56 28.52 -11.37
C THR A 326 -23.37 28.47 -12.90
N GLU A 327 -23.55 27.33 -13.55
CA GLU A 327 -23.46 27.18 -15.01
C GLU A 327 -24.77 27.54 -15.74
N GLN A 328 -25.88 27.75 -15.00
CA GLN A 328 -27.19 28.12 -15.56
C GLN A 328 -27.48 29.63 -15.50
N ASP A 329 -26.66 30.42 -14.85
CA ASP A 329 -26.71 31.89 -14.78
C ASP A 329 -25.65 32.51 -15.73
#